data_517733d6fc035ce5e6a1e2857fc103f1
#
_entry.id   517733d6fc035ce5e6a1e2857fc103f1
#
_cell.length_a   1.000
_cell.length_b   1.000
_cell.length_c   1.000
_cell.angle_alpha   90.00
_cell.angle_beta   90.00
_cell.angle_gamma   90.00
#
_symmetry.space_group_name_H-M   'P 1'
#
loop_
_entity.id
_entity.type
_entity.pdbx_description
1 polymer ?
#
loop_
_entity_poly.entity_id
_entity_poly.type
_entity_poly.pdbx_seq_one_letter_code
_entity_poly.pdbx_strand_id
1 'polypeptide(L)'
;MKKFLFNILMIMTLVGGLASCGGDDIKNGGDYSFLFAENPVMVGPSGGNASVMVIADVAFTPVALDSWITDVTAESAELVSFKVSANTSSSARDGKIAFYIDGTEDVKELTVRQGAAQSGLTVGKSSLSFEAKGAEEEIAVNAKSNWEIESAPDWLTATMKNAYTLVVTADVNYQGKALAGEIVIKTATESASITVSQKNDNSFFHGASTAMGRRFAYNSGLVTRVVTDKSYTVTDGVEALEIKYMSSHTGSELPYYAYIFVVDLTKNVTILASCVGDDPASIKKTDKEVTKAAIIREQFASMKSKRPDITVWGGINGDFCYGTGSQSERNSLLHGVMHKDGVCLKETFDGGSACTVFAMMKDGSARIIKQNQYNTYKADIQEAIGGRQIIMDSGAITTVKNGTMDPRTAIGVSADRKKVIMLAIDGRQAQHSNGADYPDMGKMFKAMGAYNAINLDGGGSTTFVVADASDAKGFKTKNSPSNSYGEREVPNGLAIVSK
;
A
#
# COMPACT_ATOMS: atom_id res chain seq x y z
N MET A 1 5.96 26.01 4.98
CA MET A 1 4.64 25.66 4.47
C MET A 1 4.52 24.17 4.01
N LYS A 2 5.42 23.60 3.20
CA LYS A 2 5.31 22.20 2.74
C LYS A 2 5.46 21.10 3.83
N LYS A 3 6.20 21.34 4.91
CA LYS A 3 6.36 20.39 6.03
C LYS A 3 5.15 20.38 6.99
N PHE A 4 4.41 21.46 7.07
CA PHE A 4 3.24 21.59 7.94
C PHE A 4 2.00 20.83 7.38
N LEU A 5 1.84 20.81 6.05
CA LEU A 5 0.76 20.05 5.42
C LEU A 5 0.93 18.52 5.52
N PHE A 6 2.18 18.03 5.63
CA PHE A 6 2.44 16.57 5.69
C PHE A 6 1.99 15.95 7.02
N ASN A 7 2.12 16.71 8.12
CA ASN A 7 1.65 16.22 9.43
C ASN A 7 0.10 16.23 9.57
N ILE A 8 -0.61 17.11 8.85
CA ILE A 8 -2.08 17.16 8.86
C ILE A 8 -2.70 15.97 8.12
N LEU A 9 -2.06 15.47 7.07
CA LEU A 9 -2.59 14.35 6.27
C LEU A 9 -2.48 13.00 7.00
N MET A 10 -1.57 12.86 7.98
CA MET A 10 -1.39 11.61 8.74
C MET A 10 -2.43 11.43 9.86
N ILE A 11 -3.10 12.50 10.29
CA ILE A 11 -4.14 12.46 11.34
C ILE A 11 -5.50 11.98 10.78
N MET A 12 -5.76 12.13 9.48
CA MET A 12 -7.04 11.71 8.88
C MET A 12 -7.25 10.19 8.76
N THR A 13 -6.21 9.36 8.96
CA THR A 13 -6.33 7.89 8.86
C THR A 13 -6.60 7.19 10.18
N LEU A 14 -6.67 7.92 11.31
CA LEU A 14 -6.86 7.32 12.65
C LEU A 14 -8.26 7.49 13.27
N VAL A 15 -9.24 8.05 12.55
CA VAL A 15 -10.62 8.24 13.06
C VAL A 15 -11.52 7.00 12.87
N GLY A 16 -10.97 5.86 12.55
CA GLY A 16 -11.70 4.59 12.38
C GLY A 16 -11.61 3.63 13.53
N GLY A 17 -11.67 4.04 14.81
CA GLY A 17 -11.67 3.04 15.87
C GLY A 17 -11.42 3.52 17.28
N LEU A 18 -12.22 4.45 17.80
CA LEU A 18 -12.32 4.67 19.25
C LEU A 18 -13.77 4.81 19.64
N ALA A 19 -14.48 3.70 19.76
CA ALA A 19 -15.61 3.58 20.66
C ALA A 19 -15.06 3.07 21.99
N SER A 20 -14.77 3.96 22.92
CA SER A 20 -14.68 3.62 24.35
C SER A 20 -14.81 4.85 25.22
N CYS A 21 -15.92 4.84 25.92
CA CYS A 21 -16.20 5.30 27.27
C CYS A 21 -15.96 6.74 27.67
N GLY A 22 -17.09 7.35 27.97
CA GLY A 22 -17.23 8.24 29.10
C GLY A 22 -17.27 9.71 28.74
N GLY A 23 -18.44 10.22 28.54
CA GLY A 23 -18.66 11.64 28.53
C GLY A 23 -20.03 11.98 27.96
N ASP A 24 -20.92 12.23 28.80
CA ASP A 24 -22.23 12.76 28.64
C ASP A 24 -22.65 13.25 27.25
N ASP A 25 -23.60 12.53 26.66
CA ASP A 25 -24.55 13.06 25.70
C ASP A 25 -25.36 14.20 26.34
N ILE A 26 -24.83 15.40 26.33
CA ILE A 26 -25.60 16.58 26.68
C ILE A 26 -26.29 17.06 25.40
N LYS A 27 -27.51 16.60 25.19
CA LYS A 27 -28.48 17.27 24.34
C LYS A 27 -28.87 18.58 25.05
N ASN A 28 -28.29 19.68 24.63
CA ASN A 28 -28.73 21.01 24.99
C ASN A 28 -28.97 21.85 23.74
N GLY A 29 -30.21 22.15 23.45
CA GLY A 29 -30.71 23.41 22.95
C GLY A 29 -30.51 23.83 21.51
N GLY A 30 -29.84 23.03 20.64
CA GLY A 30 -29.70 23.34 19.21
C GLY A 30 -29.39 22.10 18.37
N ASP A 31 -29.93 22.00 17.16
CA ASP A 31 -29.68 20.93 16.18
C ASP A 31 -28.28 21.08 15.54
N TYR A 32 -27.19 21.08 16.31
CA TYR A 32 -25.83 21.16 15.80
C TYR A 32 -24.89 20.12 16.44
N SER A 33 -23.84 19.73 15.78
CA SER A 33 -22.74 18.92 16.31
C SER A 33 -21.49 19.77 16.50
N PHE A 34 -20.77 19.59 17.61
CA PHE A 34 -19.52 20.28 17.91
C PHE A 34 -18.60 19.38 18.75
N LEU A 35 -17.45 19.02 18.23
CA LEU A 35 -16.47 18.17 18.89
C LEU A 35 -15.05 18.69 18.65
N PHE A 36 -14.18 18.57 19.66
CA PHE A 36 -12.74 18.72 19.49
C PHE A 36 -12.12 17.37 19.15
N ALA A 37 -11.22 17.33 18.17
CA ALA A 37 -10.47 16.12 17.86
C ALA A 37 -9.53 15.70 19.02
N GLU A 38 -9.13 16.69 19.86
CA GLU A 38 -8.30 16.48 21.04
C GLU A 38 -8.74 17.48 22.13
N ASN A 39 -9.00 17.00 23.34
CA ASN A 39 -9.25 17.81 24.52
C ASN A 39 -8.84 17.03 25.79
N PRO A 40 -7.80 17.44 26.55
CA PRO A 40 -7.01 18.66 26.41
C PRO A 40 -5.99 18.62 25.28
N VAL A 41 -5.66 19.80 24.69
CA VAL A 41 -4.48 19.96 23.85
C VAL A 41 -3.24 20.07 24.73
N MET A 42 -2.26 19.22 24.50
CA MET A 42 -1.02 19.16 25.29
C MET A 42 0.07 20.02 24.67
N VAL A 43 0.64 20.95 25.42
CA VAL A 43 1.69 21.86 24.98
C VAL A 43 2.95 21.72 25.86
N GLY A 44 4.11 21.67 25.25
CA GLY A 44 5.40 21.60 25.97
C GLY A 44 5.68 22.89 26.78
N PRO A 45 6.58 22.81 27.78
CA PRO A 45 6.88 23.95 28.67
C PRO A 45 7.42 25.17 27.93
N SER A 46 8.09 25.00 26.80
CA SER A 46 8.59 26.12 25.97
C SER A 46 7.47 26.92 25.29
N GLY A 47 6.24 26.40 25.27
CA GLY A 47 5.15 26.99 24.50
C GLY A 47 5.39 26.93 22.98
N GLY A 48 4.89 27.90 22.25
CA GLY A 48 4.98 27.98 20.79
C GLY A 48 3.61 27.97 20.13
N ASN A 49 3.57 27.71 18.83
CA ASN A 49 2.32 27.59 18.08
C ASN A 49 1.69 26.22 18.31
N ALA A 50 0.38 26.20 18.51
CA ALA A 50 -0.44 25.01 18.68
C ALA A 50 -1.72 25.14 17.85
N SER A 51 -2.40 24.04 17.61
CA SER A 51 -3.67 24.03 16.90
C SER A 51 -4.55 22.89 17.37
N VAL A 52 -5.86 23.01 17.14
CA VAL A 52 -6.85 21.95 17.36
C VAL A 52 -7.75 21.84 16.16
N MET A 53 -8.07 20.62 15.76
CA MET A 53 -9.11 20.35 14.78
C MET A 53 -10.47 20.33 15.50
N VAL A 54 -11.46 20.98 14.87
CA VAL A 54 -12.84 21.06 15.32
C VAL A 54 -13.71 20.37 14.29
N ILE A 55 -14.60 19.50 14.73
CA ILE A 55 -15.61 18.86 13.90
C ILE A 55 -16.94 19.50 14.27
N ALA A 56 -17.42 20.44 13.46
CA ALA A 56 -18.65 21.18 13.71
C ALA A 56 -19.41 21.41 12.40
N ASP A 57 -20.73 21.41 12.52
CA ASP A 57 -21.68 21.80 11.44
C ASP A 57 -22.28 23.19 11.67
N VAL A 58 -21.71 23.95 12.60
CA VAL A 58 -22.12 25.31 13.00
C VAL A 58 -20.91 26.24 13.05
N ALA A 59 -21.10 27.52 12.75
CA ALA A 59 -20.03 28.52 12.86
C ALA A 59 -19.75 28.84 14.34
N PHE A 60 -18.53 29.24 14.66
CA PHE A 60 -18.07 29.50 16.00
C PHE A 60 -16.98 30.58 16.06
N THR A 61 -16.85 31.23 17.19
CA THR A 61 -15.81 32.23 17.46
C THR A 61 -14.97 31.78 18.66
N PRO A 62 -13.65 31.44 18.46
CA PRO A 62 -12.78 31.03 19.54
C PRO A 62 -12.14 32.22 20.24
N VAL A 63 -12.09 32.21 21.57
CA VAL A 63 -11.53 33.28 22.41
C VAL A 63 -10.70 32.65 23.54
N ALA A 64 -9.43 33.09 23.71
CA ALA A 64 -8.62 32.68 24.85
C ALA A 64 -9.16 33.24 26.14
N LEU A 65 -9.28 32.41 27.18
CA LEU A 65 -9.67 32.84 28.53
C LEU A 65 -8.45 33.12 29.43
N ASP A 66 -7.31 32.60 29.09
CA ASP A 66 -6.04 32.72 29.81
C ASP A 66 -5.04 33.57 29.08
N SER A 67 -4.39 34.52 29.75
CA SER A 67 -3.49 35.51 29.16
C SER A 67 -2.21 34.92 28.55
N TRP A 68 -1.86 33.67 28.86
CA TRP A 68 -0.71 32.98 28.33
C TRP A 68 -1.02 32.19 27.03
N ILE A 69 -2.30 32.19 26.62
CA ILE A 69 -2.77 31.71 25.31
C ILE A 69 -3.12 32.93 24.48
N THR A 70 -2.52 33.12 23.33
CA THR A 70 -2.68 34.31 22.48
C THR A 70 -2.87 33.91 21.01
N ASP A 71 -3.14 34.88 20.15
CA ASP A 71 -3.23 34.72 18.70
C ASP A 71 -4.20 33.61 18.29
N VAL A 72 -5.32 33.47 19.01
CA VAL A 72 -6.34 32.47 18.73
C VAL A 72 -7.09 32.84 17.46
N THR A 73 -6.97 31.99 16.42
CA THR A 73 -7.51 32.27 15.09
C THR A 73 -8.14 31.01 14.49
N ALA A 74 -9.36 31.11 14.01
CA ALA A 74 -9.97 30.09 13.15
C ALA A 74 -9.37 30.23 11.75
N GLU A 75 -8.41 29.37 11.41
CA GLU A 75 -7.76 29.31 10.09
C GLU A 75 -8.73 28.77 9.02
N SER A 76 -9.67 27.94 9.44
CA SER A 76 -10.77 27.40 8.65
C SER A 76 -11.93 27.00 9.57
N ALA A 77 -13.03 26.52 9.00
CA ALA A 77 -14.14 25.96 9.78
C ALA A 77 -13.76 24.73 10.64
N GLU A 78 -12.61 24.13 10.35
CA GLU A 78 -12.16 22.86 10.98
C GLU A 78 -10.82 23.00 11.73
N LEU A 79 -10.13 24.13 11.64
CA LEU A 79 -8.80 24.30 12.23
C LEU A 79 -8.71 25.63 13.00
N VAL A 80 -8.41 25.55 14.29
CA VAL A 80 -8.11 26.71 15.12
C VAL A 80 -6.65 26.66 15.55
N SER A 81 -5.90 27.72 15.25
CA SER A 81 -4.51 27.92 15.68
C SER A 81 -4.45 28.91 16.85
N PHE A 82 -3.44 28.75 17.70
CA PHE A 82 -3.18 29.65 18.82
C PHE A 82 -1.70 29.56 19.22
N LYS A 83 -1.27 30.55 20.03
CA LYS A 83 0.09 30.61 20.53
C LYS A 83 0.09 30.50 22.05
N VAL A 84 1.06 29.77 22.58
CA VAL A 84 1.21 29.52 24.01
C VAL A 84 2.55 30.11 24.47
N SER A 85 2.55 30.95 25.50
CA SER A 85 3.81 31.47 26.09
C SER A 85 4.50 30.41 26.94
N ALA A 86 5.84 30.50 27.11
CA ALA A 86 6.59 29.55 27.92
C ALA A 86 6.08 29.46 29.35
N ASN A 87 6.01 28.26 29.91
CA ASN A 87 5.78 28.02 31.33
C ASN A 87 7.13 27.85 32.02
N THR A 88 7.55 28.82 32.78
CA THR A 88 8.79 28.80 33.57
C THR A 88 8.59 28.24 34.99
N SER A 89 7.36 27.87 35.37
CA SER A 89 7.07 27.25 36.65
C SER A 89 7.44 25.78 36.69
N SER A 90 7.83 25.29 37.87
CA SER A 90 8.00 23.86 38.15
C SER A 90 6.68 23.07 38.22
N SER A 91 5.54 23.73 38.01
CA SER A 91 4.20 23.12 37.98
C SER A 91 3.58 23.25 36.60
N ALA A 92 2.90 22.21 36.17
CA ALA A 92 2.04 22.26 34.97
C ALA A 92 0.89 23.25 35.20
N ARG A 93 0.35 23.79 34.10
CA ARG A 93 -0.80 24.68 34.13
C ARG A 93 -1.84 24.30 33.08
N ASP A 94 -3.10 24.51 33.44
CA ASP A 94 -4.22 24.36 32.51
C ASP A 94 -4.79 25.76 32.22
N GLY A 95 -5.18 25.99 30.98
CA GLY A 95 -5.87 27.17 30.51
C GLY A 95 -6.97 26.77 29.52
N LYS A 96 -7.78 27.73 29.15
CA LYS A 96 -8.98 27.48 28.35
C LYS A 96 -9.09 28.40 27.14
N ILE A 97 -9.64 27.86 26.07
CA ILE A 97 -10.15 28.59 24.92
C ILE A 97 -11.68 28.35 24.89
N ALA A 98 -12.47 29.40 24.94
CA ALA A 98 -13.92 29.34 24.79
C ALA A 98 -14.27 29.42 23.30
N PHE A 99 -15.19 28.58 22.85
CA PHE A 99 -15.77 28.58 21.53
C PHE A 99 -17.22 28.97 21.62
N TYR A 100 -17.53 30.22 21.29
CA TYR A 100 -18.89 30.74 21.25
C TYR A 100 -19.57 30.26 19.97
N ILE A 101 -20.67 29.55 20.10
CA ILE A 101 -21.41 28.99 18.97
C ILE A 101 -22.33 30.05 18.38
N ASP A 102 -22.12 30.42 17.13
CA ASP A 102 -22.85 31.54 16.51
C ASP A 102 -24.34 31.26 16.44
N GLY A 103 -25.11 32.30 16.82
CA GLY A 103 -26.58 32.23 16.84
C GLY A 103 -27.17 31.48 18.04
N THR A 104 -26.38 31.13 19.04
CA THR A 104 -26.79 30.47 20.28
C THR A 104 -26.19 31.17 21.51
N GLU A 105 -26.57 30.75 22.71
CA GLU A 105 -25.90 31.14 23.98
C GLU A 105 -24.87 30.06 24.42
N ASP A 106 -24.67 29.02 23.63
CA ASP A 106 -23.81 27.89 23.98
C ASP A 106 -22.32 28.24 23.83
N VAL A 107 -21.53 27.78 24.79
CA VAL A 107 -20.08 27.90 24.80
C VAL A 107 -19.44 26.50 25.00
N LYS A 108 -18.54 26.13 24.14
CA LYS A 108 -17.74 24.93 24.33
C LYS A 108 -16.32 25.31 24.76
N GLU A 109 -15.74 24.57 25.68
CA GLU A 109 -14.43 24.89 26.24
C GLU A 109 -13.38 23.84 25.83
N LEU A 110 -12.28 24.31 25.25
CA LEU A 110 -11.07 23.53 25.02
C LEU A 110 -10.10 23.78 26.17
N THR A 111 -9.61 22.72 26.79
CA THR A 111 -8.52 22.79 27.76
C THR A 111 -7.19 22.74 27.04
N VAL A 112 -6.30 23.69 27.34
CA VAL A 112 -4.90 23.67 26.94
C VAL A 112 -4.06 23.34 28.16
N ARG A 113 -3.43 22.17 28.16
CA ARG A 113 -2.55 21.73 29.28
C ARG A 113 -1.11 21.95 28.91
N GLN A 114 -0.40 22.79 29.68
CA GLN A 114 1.01 23.04 29.48
C GLN A 114 1.85 22.47 30.62
N GLY A 115 2.89 21.74 30.26
CA GLY A 115 3.78 21.12 31.22
C GLY A 115 4.61 22.08 32.04
N ALA A 116 5.12 21.57 33.17
CA ALA A 116 6.05 22.26 34.04
C ALA A 116 7.42 22.47 33.35
N ALA A 117 8.15 23.52 33.69
CA ALA A 117 9.55 23.64 33.32
C ALA A 117 10.34 22.49 33.98
N GLN A 118 10.95 21.65 33.17
CA GLN A 118 11.74 20.50 33.60
C GLN A 118 13.23 20.74 33.38
N SER A 119 14.10 20.08 34.13
CA SER A 119 15.53 20.10 33.92
C SER A 119 15.93 18.88 33.06
N GLY A 120 16.19 19.12 31.78
CA GLY A 120 16.74 18.08 30.90
C GLY A 120 15.69 17.30 30.08
N LEU A 121 16.22 16.48 29.15
CA LEU A 121 15.43 15.54 28.35
C LEU A 121 15.49 14.14 28.98
N THR A 122 14.33 13.59 29.34
CA THR A 122 14.24 12.23 29.91
C THR A 122 13.10 11.42 29.25
N VAL A 123 13.25 10.11 29.24
CA VAL A 123 12.27 9.14 28.73
C VAL A 123 11.79 8.22 29.85
N GLY A 124 10.51 7.90 29.86
CA GLY A 124 9.91 7.05 30.89
C GLY A 124 10.38 5.57 30.81
N LYS A 125 10.88 5.14 29.65
CA LYS A 125 11.48 3.83 29.44
C LYS A 125 12.76 4.00 28.63
N SER A 126 13.89 3.48 29.13
CA SER A 126 15.16 3.48 28.39
C SER A 126 15.34 2.26 27.50
N SER A 127 14.43 1.29 27.59
CA SER A 127 14.44 0.09 26.73
C SER A 127 13.04 -0.43 26.47
N LEU A 128 12.82 -0.98 25.26
CA LEU A 128 11.62 -1.69 24.85
C LEU A 128 11.97 -3.06 24.28
N SER A 129 11.15 -4.04 24.58
CA SER A 129 11.26 -5.37 24.00
C SER A 129 9.92 -5.84 23.48
N PHE A 130 9.85 -6.07 22.17
CA PHE A 130 8.64 -6.51 21.48
C PHE A 130 8.66 -8.03 21.24
N GLU A 131 7.52 -8.66 21.34
CA GLU A 131 7.31 -10.01 20.83
C GLU A 131 7.39 -10.03 19.30
N ALA A 132 7.59 -11.19 18.69
CA ALA A 132 7.73 -11.32 17.24
C ALA A 132 6.50 -10.83 16.44
N LYS A 133 5.30 -10.85 17.04
CA LYS A 133 4.07 -10.34 16.43
C LYS A 133 3.97 -8.81 16.43
N GLY A 134 4.92 -8.15 17.10
CA GLY A 134 4.89 -6.70 17.25
C GLY A 134 3.88 -6.25 18.30
N ALA A 135 3.90 -4.96 18.56
CA ALA A 135 2.96 -4.24 19.45
C ALA A 135 3.17 -2.74 19.31
N GLU A 136 2.28 -1.98 19.92
CA GLU A 136 2.43 -0.54 20.10
C GLU A 136 2.67 -0.22 21.57
N GLU A 137 3.62 0.69 21.84
CA GLU A 137 3.97 1.15 23.16
C GLU A 137 4.03 2.67 23.22
N GLU A 138 3.43 3.25 24.24
CA GLU A 138 3.55 4.66 24.55
C GLU A 138 4.63 4.91 25.59
N ILE A 139 5.46 5.92 25.34
CA ILE A 139 6.58 6.29 26.20
C ILE A 139 6.43 7.73 26.60
N ALA A 140 6.42 8.00 27.91
CA ALA A 140 6.45 9.36 28.41
C ALA A 140 7.78 10.02 28.04
N VAL A 141 7.71 11.24 27.55
CA VAL A 141 8.87 12.10 27.26
C VAL A 141 8.72 13.39 28.08
N ASN A 142 9.74 13.70 28.87
CA ASN A 142 9.81 14.95 29.59
C ASN A 142 10.97 15.78 29.03
N ALA A 143 10.70 17.00 28.60
CA ALA A 143 11.68 17.87 28.00
C ALA A 143 11.46 19.33 28.43
N LYS A 144 12.55 20.08 28.62
CA LYS A 144 12.52 21.49 28.90
C LYS A 144 12.10 22.35 27.70
N SER A 145 12.33 21.80 26.49
CA SER A 145 12.02 22.48 25.22
C SER A 145 11.39 21.45 24.27
N ASN A 146 10.95 21.93 23.11
CA ASN A 146 10.44 21.02 22.08
C ASN A 146 11.50 19.98 21.70
N TRP A 147 11.05 18.75 21.53
CA TRP A 147 11.86 17.61 21.13
C TRP A 147 11.42 17.06 19.79
N GLU A 148 12.28 16.32 19.15
CA GLU A 148 11.99 15.62 17.88
C GLU A 148 12.65 14.24 17.88
N ILE A 149 12.18 13.37 17.00
CA ILE A 149 12.80 12.08 16.76
C ILE A 149 13.95 12.30 15.77
N GLU A 150 15.19 12.07 16.22
CA GLU A 150 16.39 12.20 15.39
C GLU A 150 16.58 10.96 14.52
N SER A 151 16.42 9.77 15.10
CA SER A 151 16.55 8.51 14.36
C SER A 151 15.73 7.39 15.01
N ALA A 152 15.33 6.43 14.19
CA ALA A 152 14.73 5.18 14.60
C ALA A 152 15.11 4.07 13.60
N PRO A 153 15.15 2.80 14.03
CA PRO A 153 15.38 1.66 13.15
C PRO A 153 14.27 1.52 12.09
N ASP A 154 14.61 1.10 10.87
CA ASP A 154 13.68 0.94 9.74
C ASP A 154 12.57 -0.11 9.98
N TRP A 155 12.75 -1.02 10.94
CA TRP A 155 11.80 -2.09 11.24
C TRP A 155 10.69 -1.69 12.23
N LEU A 156 10.71 -0.46 12.75
CA LEU A 156 9.67 0.09 13.61
C LEU A 156 9.27 1.50 13.17
N THR A 157 8.09 1.94 13.61
CA THR A 157 7.62 3.30 13.43
C THR A 157 7.64 4.01 14.79
N ALA A 158 8.31 5.16 14.85
CA ALA A 158 8.30 6.03 15.99
C ALA A 158 7.63 7.36 15.62
N THR A 159 6.63 7.79 16.39
CA THR A 159 5.88 9.02 16.12
C THR A 159 5.64 9.82 17.40
N MET A 160 5.72 11.13 17.30
CA MET A 160 5.31 12.02 18.39
C MET A 160 3.77 12.09 18.41
N LYS A 161 3.14 11.59 19.45
CA LYS A 161 1.69 11.73 19.67
C LYS A 161 1.36 13.13 20.12
N ASN A 162 2.14 13.66 21.06
CA ASN A 162 2.05 15.02 21.59
C ASN A 162 3.38 15.41 22.26
N ALA A 163 3.46 16.57 22.87
CA ALA A 163 4.69 17.08 23.52
C ALA A 163 5.26 16.19 24.64
N TYR A 164 4.51 15.20 25.12
CA TYR A 164 4.90 14.36 26.25
C TYR A 164 4.89 12.86 25.94
N THR A 165 4.52 12.48 24.74
CA THR A 165 4.30 11.06 24.40
C THR A 165 4.90 10.72 23.06
N LEU A 166 5.83 9.78 23.08
CA LEU A 166 6.33 9.06 21.91
C LEU A 166 5.57 7.74 21.80
N VAL A 167 5.02 7.47 20.61
CA VAL A 167 4.43 6.17 20.26
C VAL A 167 5.44 5.39 19.44
N VAL A 168 5.68 4.16 19.82
CA VAL A 168 6.57 3.22 19.13
C VAL A 168 5.77 1.99 18.71
N THR A 169 5.67 1.75 17.42
CA THR A 169 4.96 0.60 16.84
C THR A 169 5.97 -0.32 16.15
N ALA A 170 6.03 -1.56 16.59
CA ALA A 170 6.75 -2.62 15.92
C ALA A 170 5.75 -3.51 15.16
N ASP A 171 5.97 -3.71 13.86
CA ASP A 171 5.22 -4.65 13.04
C ASP A 171 5.67 -6.10 13.29
N VAL A 172 5.00 -7.07 12.65
CA VAL A 172 5.41 -8.48 12.69
C VAL A 172 6.83 -8.64 12.13
N ASN A 173 7.70 -9.35 12.90
CA ASN A 173 9.07 -9.62 12.49
C ASN A 173 9.14 -10.76 11.46
N TYR A 174 9.11 -10.40 10.18
CA TYR A 174 9.25 -11.37 9.08
C TYR A 174 10.71 -11.76 8.77
N GLN A 175 11.72 -11.14 9.42
CA GLN A 175 13.13 -11.32 9.05
C GLN A 175 13.70 -12.68 9.44
N GLY A 176 13.05 -13.42 10.36
CA GLY A 176 13.52 -14.72 10.82
C GLY A 176 14.74 -14.68 11.73
N LYS A 177 15.07 -13.51 12.25
CA LYS A 177 16.11 -13.25 13.25
C LYS A 177 15.61 -12.21 14.23
N ALA A 178 16.16 -12.19 15.44
CA ALA A 178 15.89 -11.11 16.37
C ALA A 178 16.39 -9.77 15.81
N LEU A 179 15.65 -8.70 16.09
CA LEU A 179 15.98 -7.35 15.69
C LEU A 179 16.39 -6.54 16.91
N ALA A 180 17.30 -5.61 16.72
CA ALA A 180 17.75 -4.68 17.75
C ALA A 180 18.09 -3.32 17.10
N GLY A 181 18.00 -2.25 17.88
CA GLY A 181 18.33 -0.92 17.45
C GLY A 181 18.15 0.10 18.56
N GLU A 182 18.14 1.36 18.20
CA GLU A 182 18.02 2.47 19.11
C GLU A 182 17.14 3.57 18.49
N ILE A 183 16.23 4.11 19.28
CA ILE A 183 15.51 5.34 18.95
C ILE A 183 16.25 6.47 19.64
N VAL A 184 16.60 7.51 18.92
CA VAL A 184 17.20 8.72 19.47
C VAL A 184 16.20 9.87 19.33
N ILE A 185 15.90 10.51 20.46
CA ILE A 185 15.14 11.76 20.50
C ILE A 185 16.06 12.88 20.98
N LYS A 186 15.81 14.09 20.50
CA LYS A 186 16.64 15.25 20.85
C LYS A 186 15.83 16.52 21.05
N THR A 187 16.40 17.42 21.83
CA THR A 187 16.08 18.86 21.85
C THR A 187 17.21 19.62 21.12
N ALA A 188 17.21 20.95 21.18
CA ALA A 188 18.31 21.75 20.63
C ALA A 188 19.67 21.51 21.32
N THR A 189 19.66 21.01 22.57
CA THR A 189 20.88 20.92 23.41
C THR A 189 21.13 19.56 24.06
N GLU A 190 20.13 18.66 23.99
CA GLU A 190 20.18 17.37 24.70
C GLU A 190 19.64 16.25 23.82
N SER A 191 20.11 15.03 24.04
CA SER A 191 19.58 13.82 23.42
C SER A 191 19.31 12.74 24.46
N ALA A 192 18.35 11.88 24.17
CA ALA A 192 18.04 10.69 24.94
C ALA A 192 17.80 9.50 24.01
N SER A 193 18.23 8.33 24.43
CA SER A 193 18.16 7.10 23.66
C SER A 193 17.26 6.07 24.33
N ILE A 194 16.56 5.28 23.50
CA ILE A 194 15.76 4.14 23.89
C ILE A 194 16.23 2.94 23.12
N THR A 195 16.82 1.98 23.81
CA THR A 195 17.21 0.70 23.21
C THR A 195 15.96 -0.08 22.85
N VAL A 196 15.87 -0.59 21.64
CA VAL A 196 14.70 -1.36 21.18
C VAL A 196 15.12 -2.73 20.66
N SER A 197 14.32 -3.75 20.97
CA SER A 197 14.54 -5.11 20.47
C SER A 197 13.22 -5.77 20.11
N GLN A 198 13.27 -6.72 19.16
CA GLN A 198 12.12 -7.55 18.83
C GLN A 198 12.55 -9.00 18.70
N LYS A 199 11.82 -9.89 19.37
CA LYS A 199 12.08 -11.33 19.35
C LYS A 199 11.87 -11.93 17.96
N ASN A 200 12.49 -13.07 17.71
CA ASN A 200 12.20 -13.95 16.58
C ASN A 200 11.35 -15.12 17.07
N ASP A 201 10.21 -15.34 16.42
CA ASP A 201 9.41 -16.56 16.58
C ASP A 201 8.86 -16.94 15.22
N ASN A 202 9.31 -18.09 14.71
CA ASN A 202 8.94 -18.60 13.41
C ASN A 202 7.74 -19.58 13.46
N SER A 203 7.21 -19.90 14.66
CA SER A 203 6.19 -20.93 14.85
C SER A 203 4.89 -20.65 14.09
N PHE A 204 4.53 -19.38 13.92
CA PHE A 204 3.29 -18.95 13.24
C PHE A 204 3.44 -18.66 11.75
N PHE A 205 4.60 -18.90 11.15
CA PHE A 205 4.82 -18.70 9.71
C PHE A 205 4.64 -19.97 8.86
N HIS A 206 4.08 -21.03 9.45
CA HIS A 206 3.75 -22.28 8.74
C HIS A 206 4.95 -22.92 8.00
N GLY A 207 6.16 -22.72 8.49
CA GLY A 207 7.39 -23.27 7.90
C GLY A 207 8.01 -22.42 6.79
N ALA A 208 7.54 -21.19 6.57
CA ALA A 208 8.17 -20.27 5.61
C ALA A 208 9.59 -19.88 6.05
N SER A 209 10.52 -19.87 5.10
CA SER A 209 11.94 -19.64 5.33
C SER A 209 12.44 -18.25 4.96
N THR A 210 11.74 -17.57 4.04
CA THR A 210 12.10 -16.23 3.55
C THR A 210 11.23 -15.13 4.15
N ALA A 211 11.70 -13.89 4.17
CA ALA A 211 10.91 -12.76 4.69
C ALA A 211 9.59 -12.56 3.92
N MET A 212 9.62 -12.62 2.59
CA MET A 212 8.41 -12.53 1.77
C MET A 212 7.49 -13.75 1.98
N GLY A 213 8.07 -14.96 2.08
CA GLY A 213 7.32 -16.18 2.33
C GLY A 213 6.60 -16.15 3.69
N ARG A 214 7.27 -15.64 4.75
CA ARG A 214 6.65 -15.44 6.08
C ARG A 214 5.51 -14.42 6.02
N ARG A 215 5.73 -13.29 5.34
CA ARG A 215 4.69 -12.27 5.13
C ARG A 215 3.47 -12.86 4.41
N PHE A 216 3.70 -13.59 3.32
CA PHE A 216 2.65 -14.26 2.57
C PHE A 216 1.90 -15.27 3.43
N ALA A 217 2.61 -16.18 4.08
CA ALA A 217 2.02 -17.26 4.88
C ALA A 217 1.19 -16.73 6.05
N TYR A 218 1.68 -15.73 6.76
CA TYR A 218 1.00 -15.13 7.91
C TYR A 218 -0.23 -14.31 7.52
N ASN A 219 -0.09 -13.42 6.53
CA ASN A 219 -1.13 -12.43 6.24
C ASN A 219 -2.20 -12.94 5.28
N SER A 220 -1.93 -13.96 4.46
CA SER A 220 -2.94 -14.47 3.51
C SER A 220 -4.06 -15.25 4.19
N GLY A 221 -3.76 -15.89 5.32
CA GLY A 221 -4.71 -16.82 5.97
C GLY A 221 -5.07 -18.04 5.13
N LEU A 222 -4.29 -18.32 4.07
CA LEU A 222 -4.52 -19.47 3.17
C LEU A 222 -3.63 -20.67 3.51
N VAL A 223 -2.46 -20.41 4.08
CA VAL A 223 -1.39 -21.40 4.22
C VAL A 223 -1.59 -22.25 5.47
N THR A 224 -1.65 -23.56 5.32
CA THR A 224 -1.55 -24.52 6.44
C THR A 224 -0.10 -24.95 6.66
N ARG A 225 0.67 -25.09 5.57
CA ARG A 225 2.08 -25.44 5.61
C ARG A 225 2.79 -24.98 4.33
N VAL A 226 3.93 -24.34 4.47
CA VAL A 226 4.82 -24.04 3.34
C VAL A 226 5.62 -25.31 2.99
N VAL A 227 5.62 -25.69 1.72
CA VAL A 227 6.42 -26.80 1.19
C VAL A 227 7.80 -26.30 0.81
N THR A 228 7.86 -25.23 0.05
CA THR A 228 9.09 -24.50 -0.31
C THR A 228 8.75 -23.04 -0.53
N ASP A 229 9.65 -22.15 -0.15
CA ASP A 229 9.61 -20.75 -0.53
C ASP A 229 11.01 -20.26 -0.92
N LYS A 230 11.06 -19.43 -1.93
CA LYS A 230 12.27 -18.77 -2.40
C LYS A 230 11.94 -17.33 -2.71
N SER A 231 12.59 -16.41 -2.02
CA SER A 231 12.58 -15.00 -2.39
C SER A 231 13.96 -14.53 -2.82
N TYR A 232 13.99 -13.62 -3.78
CA TYR A 232 15.24 -13.07 -4.31
C TYR A 232 15.00 -11.69 -4.92
N THR A 233 16.03 -10.85 -4.82
CA THR A 233 16.08 -9.55 -5.49
C THR A 233 16.39 -9.78 -6.97
N VAL A 234 15.51 -9.34 -7.84
CA VAL A 234 15.70 -9.39 -9.31
C VAL A 234 16.58 -8.23 -9.75
N THR A 235 16.31 -7.04 -9.21
CA THR A 235 17.13 -5.82 -9.32
C THR A 235 16.74 -4.89 -8.18
N ASP A 236 17.45 -3.77 -7.97
CA ASP A 236 17.03 -2.78 -6.96
C ASP A 236 15.61 -2.32 -7.22
N GLY A 237 14.76 -2.44 -6.21
CA GLY A 237 13.32 -2.15 -6.29
C GLY A 237 12.45 -3.29 -6.83
N VAL A 238 12.99 -4.48 -7.14
CA VAL A 238 12.20 -5.64 -7.60
C VAL A 238 12.53 -6.89 -6.82
N GLU A 239 11.59 -7.33 -6.00
CA GLU A 239 11.66 -8.59 -5.26
C GLU A 239 10.73 -9.62 -5.90
N ALA A 240 11.17 -10.88 -5.94
CA ALA A 240 10.37 -12.01 -6.39
C ALA A 240 10.18 -13.04 -5.28
N LEU A 241 8.99 -13.66 -5.24
CA LEU A 241 8.65 -14.80 -4.39
C LEU A 241 8.12 -15.94 -5.26
N GLU A 242 8.69 -17.12 -5.10
CA GLU A 242 8.15 -18.39 -5.56
C GLU A 242 7.77 -19.19 -4.31
N ILE A 243 6.49 -19.52 -4.11
CA ILE A 243 6.02 -20.20 -2.90
C ILE A 243 5.07 -21.34 -3.23
N LYS A 244 5.47 -22.57 -2.86
CA LYS A 244 4.63 -23.75 -2.87
C LYS A 244 4.14 -24.02 -1.46
N TYR A 245 2.82 -24.15 -1.30
CA TYR A 245 2.21 -24.32 0.01
C TYR A 245 1.01 -25.28 -0.05
N MET A 246 0.65 -25.80 1.10
CA MET A 246 -0.59 -26.54 1.31
C MET A 246 -1.65 -25.63 1.91
N SER A 247 -2.90 -25.87 1.56
CA SER A 247 -4.05 -25.14 2.08
C SER A 247 -5.26 -26.04 2.15
N SER A 248 -6.09 -25.88 3.20
CA SER A 248 -7.35 -26.61 3.41
C SER A 248 -8.58 -25.73 3.20
N HIS A 249 -8.43 -24.52 2.63
CA HIS A 249 -9.52 -23.55 2.51
C HIS A 249 -10.67 -24.01 1.61
N THR A 250 -10.44 -25.01 0.74
CA THR A 250 -11.47 -25.66 -0.10
C THR A 250 -12.02 -26.95 0.51
N GLY A 251 -11.70 -27.26 1.78
CA GLY A 251 -12.20 -28.43 2.52
C GLY A 251 -11.22 -29.61 2.59
N SER A 252 -10.29 -29.73 1.65
CA SER A 252 -9.21 -30.74 1.68
C SER A 252 -7.88 -30.05 1.57
N GLU A 253 -6.83 -30.64 2.19
CA GLU A 253 -5.48 -30.09 2.09
C GLU A 253 -4.92 -30.37 0.69
N LEU A 254 -4.76 -29.32 -0.10
CA LEU A 254 -4.31 -29.37 -1.49
C LEU A 254 -3.07 -28.48 -1.71
N PRO A 255 -2.22 -28.81 -2.70
CA PRO A 255 -1.06 -27.99 -3.04
C PRO A 255 -1.43 -26.78 -3.92
N TYR A 256 -0.71 -25.68 -3.69
CA TYR A 256 -0.79 -24.44 -4.45
C TYR A 256 0.61 -23.90 -4.70
N TYR A 257 0.81 -23.27 -5.86
CA TYR A 257 2.08 -22.63 -6.18
C TYR A 257 1.83 -21.23 -6.74
N ALA A 258 2.31 -20.21 -6.02
CA ALA A 258 2.19 -18.80 -6.38
C ALA A 258 3.56 -18.21 -6.69
N TYR A 259 3.57 -17.27 -7.64
CA TYR A 259 4.71 -16.49 -8.11
C TYR A 259 4.34 -15.03 -8.02
N ILE A 260 5.17 -14.23 -7.37
CA ILE A 260 4.84 -12.84 -7.05
C ILE A 260 6.06 -11.96 -7.33
N PHE A 261 5.86 -10.85 -8.06
CA PHE A 261 6.77 -9.71 -8.02
C PHE A 261 6.21 -8.62 -7.13
N VAL A 262 7.08 -7.97 -6.38
CA VAL A 262 6.83 -6.68 -5.72
C VAL A 262 7.78 -5.66 -6.34
N VAL A 263 7.22 -4.67 -7.03
CA VAL A 263 7.96 -3.64 -7.76
C VAL A 263 7.79 -2.31 -7.06
N ASP A 264 8.87 -1.72 -6.59
CA ASP A 264 8.93 -0.41 -5.94
C ASP A 264 9.26 0.67 -6.96
N LEU A 265 8.25 1.40 -7.40
CA LEU A 265 8.36 2.47 -8.40
C LEU A 265 9.12 3.71 -7.92
N THR A 266 9.50 3.77 -6.63
CA THR A 266 10.39 4.84 -6.12
C THR A 266 11.85 4.61 -6.51
N LYS A 267 12.16 3.42 -7.00
CA LYS A 267 13.48 3.01 -7.52
C LYS A 267 13.55 3.23 -9.03
N ASN A 268 14.72 2.96 -9.61
CA ASN A 268 14.94 3.10 -11.06
C ASN A 268 14.31 1.94 -11.86
N VAL A 269 13.03 1.67 -11.62
CA VAL A 269 12.25 0.64 -12.31
C VAL A 269 10.88 1.17 -12.70
N THR A 270 10.31 0.61 -13.76
CA THR A 270 8.95 0.90 -14.22
C THR A 270 8.35 -0.33 -14.90
N ILE A 271 7.10 -0.22 -15.33
CA ILE A 271 6.39 -1.29 -16.02
C ILE A 271 5.98 -0.78 -17.40
N LEU A 272 6.34 -1.53 -18.44
CA LEU A 272 5.94 -1.26 -19.81
C LEU A 272 4.96 -2.33 -20.31
N ALA A 273 4.00 -1.92 -21.11
CA ALA A 273 3.15 -2.83 -21.86
C ALA A 273 3.96 -3.48 -23.00
N SER A 274 3.94 -4.81 -23.08
CA SER A 274 4.56 -5.54 -24.18
C SER A 274 3.55 -5.94 -25.24
N CYS A 275 4.02 -6.11 -26.47
CA CYS A 275 3.29 -6.66 -27.58
C CYS A 275 4.25 -7.39 -28.53
N VAL A 276 3.69 -8.11 -29.50
CA VAL A 276 4.48 -8.93 -30.43
C VAL A 276 5.48 -8.06 -31.19
N GLY A 277 6.75 -8.47 -31.12
CA GLY A 277 7.83 -7.77 -31.77
C GLY A 277 8.12 -6.38 -31.21
N ASP A 278 7.58 -6.01 -30.05
CA ASP A 278 7.57 -4.63 -29.53
C ASP A 278 7.09 -3.62 -30.59
N ASP A 279 6.09 -4.04 -31.38
CA ASP A 279 5.55 -3.29 -32.52
C ASP A 279 4.10 -2.91 -32.25
N PRO A 280 3.78 -1.62 -32.06
CA PRO A 280 2.40 -1.14 -31.89
C PRO A 280 1.43 -1.61 -32.97
N ALA A 281 1.90 -1.83 -34.21
CA ALA A 281 1.08 -2.32 -35.32
C ALA A 281 0.63 -3.79 -35.15
N SER A 282 1.20 -4.52 -34.18
CA SER A 282 0.74 -5.87 -33.84
C SER A 282 -0.62 -5.87 -33.11
N ILE A 283 -1.05 -4.73 -32.56
CA ILE A 283 -2.32 -4.56 -31.87
C ILE A 283 -3.35 -3.94 -32.80
N LYS A 284 -4.43 -4.65 -33.02
CA LYS A 284 -5.50 -4.24 -33.93
C LYS A 284 -6.62 -3.50 -33.18
N LYS A 285 -7.24 -2.55 -33.87
CA LYS A 285 -8.23 -1.62 -33.30
C LYS A 285 -9.68 -2.05 -33.54
N THR A 286 -9.90 -2.94 -34.49
CA THR A 286 -11.24 -3.39 -34.90
C THR A 286 -11.36 -4.90 -34.89
N ASP A 287 -12.58 -5.40 -34.78
CA ASP A 287 -12.95 -6.83 -34.80
C ASP A 287 -12.68 -7.54 -36.14
N LYS A 288 -12.36 -6.79 -37.17
CA LYS A 288 -12.05 -7.31 -38.51
C LYS A 288 -10.56 -7.56 -38.74
N GLU A 289 -9.71 -7.20 -37.81
CA GLU A 289 -8.26 -7.31 -37.93
C GLU A 289 -7.71 -8.39 -37.01
N VAL A 290 -6.62 -9.00 -37.42
CA VAL A 290 -5.93 -10.03 -36.63
C VAL A 290 -4.96 -9.37 -35.68
N THR A 291 -5.12 -9.62 -34.39
CA THR A 291 -4.10 -9.29 -33.37
C THR A 291 -3.06 -10.39 -33.34
N LYS A 292 -1.78 -10.04 -33.53
CA LYS A 292 -0.70 -11.00 -33.41
C LYS A 292 -0.54 -11.47 -31.98
N ALA A 293 -0.11 -12.70 -31.80
CA ALA A 293 0.19 -13.31 -30.51
C ALA A 293 1.57 -13.97 -30.53
N ALA A 294 2.27 -13.92 -29.41
CA ALA A 294 3.54 -14.60 -29.19
C ALA A 294 3.67 -14.94 -27.70
N ILE A 295 4.54 -15.87 -27.35
CA ILE A 295 4.84 -16.15 -25.93
C ILE A 295 5.52 -14.92 -25.30
N ILE A 296 5.30 -14.75 -23.99
CA ILE A 296 5.80 -13.56 -23.26
C ILE A 296 7.31 -13.41 -23.35
N ARG A 297 8.08 -14.51 -23.30
CA ARG A 297 9.54 -14.48 -23.45
C ARG A 297 9.99 -13.89 -24.79
N GLU A 298 9.26 -14.13 -25.86
CA GLU A 298 9.56 -13.57 -27.19
C GLU A 298 9.22 -12.09 -27.28
N GLN A 299 8.11 -11.68 -26.67
CA GLN A 299 7.76 -10.25 -26.57
C GLN A 299 8.84 -9.48 -25.82
N PHE A 300 9.31 -10.01 -24.68
CA PHE A 300 10.37 -9.39 -23.87
C PHE A 300 11.73 -9.39 -24.58
N ALA A 301 12.08 -10.47 -25.27
CA ALA A 301 13.30 -10.52 -26.09
C ALA A 301 13.27 -9.47 -27.21
N SER A 302 12.13 -9.30 -27.87
CA SER A 302 11.94 -8.27 -28.89
C SER A 302 12.04 -6.85 -28.29
N MET A 303 11.42 -6.60 -27.13
CA MET A 303 11.52 -5.33 -26.41
C MET A 303 12.98 -5.01 -26.07
N LYS A 304 13.70 -5.95 -25.46
CA LYS A 304 15.13 -5.81 -25.14
C LYS A 304 15.98 -5.50 -26.37
N SER A 305 15.69 -6.16 -27.49
CA SER A 305 16.43 -5.95 -28.74
C SER A 305 16.18 -4.59 -29.38
N LYS A 306 14.94 -4.09 -29.31
CA LYS A 306 14.54 -2.82 -29.93
C LYS A 306 14.79 -1.59 -29.05
N ARG A 307 14.96 -1.80 -27.75
CA ARG A 307 15.17 -0.75 -26.76
C ARG A 307 16.47 -0.99 -25.98
N PRO A 308 17.63 -0.69 -26.57
CA PRO A 308 18.94 -0.94 -25.95
C PRO A 308 19.21 -0.04 -24.72
N ASP A 309 18.41 1.00 -24.53
CA ASP A 309 18.45 1.95 -23.43
C ASP A 309 17.78 1.45 -22.15
N ILE A 310 17.07 0.32 -22.23
CA ILE A 310 16.42 -0.30 -21.06
C ILE A 310 16.94 -1.72 -20.82
N THR A 311 16.83 -2.14 -19.56
CA THR A 311 16.99 -3.56 -19.19
C THR A 311 15.63 -4.14 -18.83
N VAL A 312 15.27 -5.28 -19.46
CA VAL A 312 14.04 -6.02 -19.16
C VAL A 312 14.36 -7.12 -18.15
N TRP A 313 13.69 -7.10 -16.99
CA TRP A 313 13.96 -7.98 -15.86
C TRP A 313 13.01 -9.17 -15.76
N GLY A 314 11.82 -9.07 -16.32
CA GLY A 314 10.78 -10.10 -16.26
C GLY A 314 9.38 -9.50 -16.35
N GLY A 315 8.37 -10.27 -15.96
CA GLY A 315 6.99 -9.82 -15.97
C GLY A 315 5.98 -10.94 -16.14
N ILE A 316 4.77 -10.58 -16.54
CA ILE A 316 3.60 -11.47 -16.64
C ILE A 316 2.84 -11.26 -17.94
N ASN A 317 1.97 -12.23 -18.33
CA ASN A 317 0.99 -12.03 -19.41
C ASN A 317 -0.05 -10.96 -19.04
N GLY A 318 -0.78 -10.49 -20.03
CA GLY A 318 -1.64 -9.30 -19.89
C GLY A 318 -3.15 -9.58 -20.02
N ASP A 319 -3.78 -8.80 -20.90
CA ASP A 319 -5.22 -8.73 -21.06
C ASP A 319 -5.83 -9.99 -21.68
N PHE A 320 -7.10 -10.20 -21.42
CA PHE A 320 -7.93 -11.18 -22.10
C PHE A 320 -8.07 -10.85 -23.58
N CYS A 321 -8.24 -11.87 -24.39
CA CYS A 321 -8.60 -11.74 -25.79
C CYS A 321 -9.58 -12.83 -26.22
N TYR A 322 -10.42 -12.54 -27.18
CA TYR A 322 -11.21 -13.59 -27.84
C TYR A 322 -10.31 -14.39 -28.78
N GLY A 323 -10.42 -15.70 -28.77
CA GLY A 323 -9.53 -16.56 -29.56
C GLY A 323 -10.29 -17.46 -30.53
N THR A 324 -10.22 -17.17 -31.83
CA THR A 324 -10.51 -18.13 -32.91
C THR A 324 -9.38 -17.99 -33.93
N GLY A 325 -8.64 -19.07 -34.20
CA GLY A 325 -7.56 -19.07 -35.17
C GLY A 325 -6.31 -19.84 -34.74
N SER A 326 -5.24 -19.76 -35.54
CA SER A 326 -3.95 -20.35 -35.22
C SER A 326 -3.36 -19.72 -33.94
N GLN A 327 -2.41 -20.40 -33.32
CA GLN A 327 -1.80 -19.87 -32.07
C GLN A 327 -1.09 -18.54 -32.29
N SER A 328 -0.47 -18.32 -33.45
CA SER A 328 0.25 -17.08 -33.83
C SER A 328 -0.65 -15.94 -34.31
N GLU A 329 -1.91 -16.23 -34.67
CA GLU A 329 -2.87 -15.24 -35.17
C GLU A 329 -4.23 -15.44 -34.50
N ARG A 330 -4.71 -14.45 -33.80
CA ARG A 330 -6.02 -14.50 -33.18
C ARG A 330 -6.91 -13.42 -33.80
N ASN A 331 -8.00 -13.87 -34.44
CA ASN A 331 -9.09 -12.98 -34.89
C ASN A 331 -9.80 -12.42 -33.67
N SER A 332 -9.10 -11.69 -32.82
CA SER A 332 -9.71 -11.24 -31.59
C SER A 332 -9.14 -9.93 -31.13
N LEU A 333 -10.03 -9.05 -30.76
CA LEU A 333 -9.71 -7.86 -29.99
C LEU A 333 -9.28 -8.23 -28.59
N LEU A 334 -8.37 -7.45 -28.02
CA LEU A 334 -8.20 -7.38 -26.58
C LEU A 334 -9.54 -7.00 -25.92
N HIS A 335 -9.79 -7.50 -24.71
CA HIS A 335 -11.02 -7.15 -23.99
C HIS A 335 -11.04 -5.71 -23.52
N GLY A 336 -9.91 -5.15 -23.18
CA GLY A 336 -9.79 -3.79 -22.69
C GLY A 336 -8.97 -2.89 -23.60
N VAL A 337 -8.59 -1.75 -23.05
CA VAL A 337 -7.77 -0.74 -23.70
C VAL A 337 -6.29 -1.14 -23.69
N MET A 338 -5.50 -0.54 -24.60
CA MET A 338 -4.06 -0.65 -24.57
C MET A 338 -3.40 0.69 -24.87
N HIS A 339 -2.50 1.12 -23.98
CA HIS A 339 -1.59 2.25 -24.22
C HIS A 339 -0.15 1.74 -24.18
N LYS A 340 0.68 2.33 -25.02
CA LYS A 340 2.11 2.07 -25.07
C LYS A 340 2.86 3.35 -25.43
N ASP A 341 3.88 3.68 -24.60
CA ASP A 341 4.71 4.86 -24.78
C ASP A 341 3.88 6.18 -24.87
N GLY A 342 2.82 6.28 -24.08
CA GLY A 342 1.91 7.43 -24.07
C GLY A 342 0.90 7.48 -25.23
N VAL A 343 0.92 6.48 -26.13
CA VAL A 343 0.01 6.38 -27.27
C VAL A 343 -1.08 5.35 -27.00
N CYS A 344 -2.34 5.74 -27.19
CA CYS A 344 -3.48 4.83 -27.15
C CYS A 344 -3.50 3.97 -28.43
N LEU A 345 -3.23 2.68 -28.30
CA LEU A 345 -3.27 1.72 -29.42
C LEU A 345 -4.68 1.16 -29.65
N LYS A 346 -5.44 0.96 -28.57
CA LYS A 346 -6.84 0.51 -28.55
C LYS A 346 -7.60 1.20 -27.44
N GLU A 347 -8.73 1.81 -27.74
CA GLU A 347 -9.53 2.64 -26.81
C GLU A 347 -10.82 1.96 -26.33
N THR A 348 -11.26 0.89 -26.99
CA THR A 348 -12.55 0.24 -26.72
C THR A 348 -12.48 -0.85 -25.66
N PHE A 349 -13.63 -1.12 -25.02
CA PHE A 349 -13.82 -2.21 -24.07
C PHE A 349 -14.77 -3.24 -24.69
N ASP A 350 -14.23 -4.38 -25.10
CA ASP A 350 -14.97 -5.43 -25.78
C ASP A 350 -15.30 -6.62 -24.86
N GLY A 351 -14.76 -6.66 -23.66
CA GLY A 351 -14.98 -7.69 -22.63
C GLY A 351 -16.23 -7.47 -21.75
N GLY A 352 -17.09 -6.48 -22.08
CA GLY A 352 -18.29 -6.15 -21.33
C GLY A 352 -18.04 -5.26 -20.12
N SER A 353 -19.05 -5.09 -19.25
CA SER A 353 -19.04 -4.12 -18.14
C SER A 353 -18.07 -4.43 -16.99
N ALA A 354 -17.48 -5.64 -16.96
CA ALA A 354 -16.49 -6.02 -15.96
C ALA A 354 -15.05 -5.63 -16.33
N CYS A 355 -14.84 -4.94 -17.45
CA CYS A 355 -13.51 -4.50 -17.86
C CYS A 355 -12.96 -3.42 -16.92
N THR A 356 -11.66 -3.54 -16.69
CA THR A 356 -10.84 -2.63 -15.89
C THR A 356 -9.54 -2.36 -16.61
N VAL A 357 -8.71 -1.47 -16.06
CA VAL A 357 -7.41 -1.11 -16.64
C VAL A 357 -6.36 -1.09 -15.55
N PHE A 358 -5.21 -1.71 -15.80
CA PHE A 358 -3.97 -1.36 -15.12
C PHE A 358 -3.24 -0.31 -15.93
N ALA A 359 -2.80 0.75 -15.31
CA ALA A 359 -2.08 1.85 -15.96
C ALA A 359 -0.86 2.30 -15.16
N MET A 360 0.25 2.52 -15.87
CA MET A 360 1.33 3.38 -15.44
C MET A 360 1.02 4.79 -15.93
N MET A 361 1.05 5.75 -15.03
CA MET A 361 0.75 7.14 -15.33
C MET A 361 2.02 7.89 -15.75
N LYS A 362 1.88 9.01 -16.45
CA LYS A 362 3.00 9.89 -16.86
C LYS A 362 3.79 10.45 -15.66
N ASP A 363 3.16 10.55 -14.49
CA ASP A 363 3.82 10.93 -13.22
C ASP A 363 4.65 9.81 -12.58
N GLY A 364 4.70 8.62 -13.19
CA GLY A 364 5.41 7.45 -12.71
C GLY A 364 4.64 6.62 -11.68
N SER A 365 3.42 7.01 -11.29
CA SER A 365 2.57 6.23 -10.38
C SER A 365 1.80 5.14 -11.13
N ALA A 366 1.36 4.10 -10.40
CA ALA A 366 0.49 3.06 -10.94
C ALA A 366 -0.96 3.26 -10.51
N ARG A 367 -1.93 2.83 -11.34
CA ARG A 367 -3.35 2.87 -11.04
C ARG A 367 -4.10 1.63 -11.52
N ILE A 368 -5.13 1.25 -10.76
CA ILE A 368 -6.25 0.46 -11.26
C ILE A 368 -7.39 1.43 -11.57
N ILE A 369 -7.90 1.37 -12.80
CA ILE A 369 -8.92 2.29 -13.31
C ILE A 369 -10.16 1.46 -13.71
N LYS A 370 -11.33 1.80 -13.16
CA LYS A 370 -12.60 1.21 -13.56
C LYS A 370 -13.00 1.72 -14.96
N GLN A 371 -13.70 0.91 -15.73
CA GLN A 371 -14.11 1.27 -17.10
C GLN A 371 -14.77 2.66 -17.17
N ASN A 372 -15.69 2.97 -16.26
CA ASN A 372 -16.39 4.26 -16.21
C ASN A 372 -15.51 5.46 -15.83
N GLN A 373 -14.30 5.21 -15.31
CA GLN A 373 -13.32 6.24 -14.95
C GLN A 373 -12.25 6.46 -16.03
N TYR A 374 -12.17 5.58 -17.04
CA TYR A 374 -11.11 5.61 -18.04
C TYR A 374 -10.95 6.97 -18.72
N ASN A 375 -12.06 7.58 -19.13
CA ASN A 375 -12.02 8.89 -19.81
C ASN A 375 -11.45 10.02 -18.96
N THR A 376 -11.52 9.91 -17.62
CA THR A 376 -10.94 10.89 -16.70
C THR A 376 -9.40 10.83 -16.70
N TYR A 377 -8.83 9.64 -16.90
CA TYR A 377 -7.39 9.41 -16.73
C TYR A 377 -6.65 9.20 -18.05
N LYS A 378 -7.33 8.93 -19.17
CA LYS A 378 -6.70 8.47 -20.42
C LYS A 378 -5.63 9.40 -20.98
N ALA A 379 -5.72 10.70 -20.75
CA ALA A 379 -4.73 11.68 -21.21
C ALA A 379 -3.38 11.58 -20.47
N ASP A 380 -3.40 11.06 -19.23
CA ASP A 380 -2.24 10.97 -18.36
C ASP A 380 -1.64 9.55 -18.33
N ILE A 381 -2.17 8.63 -19.13
CA ILE A 381 -1.66 7.26 -19.21
C ILE A 381 -0.38 7.22 -20.04
N GLN A 382 0.66 6.59 -19.51
CA GLN A 382 1.91 6.27 -20.21
C GLN A 382 1.84 4.86 -20.81
N GLU A 383 1.48 3.86 -19.96
CA GLU A 383 1.32 2.47 -20.35
C GLU A 383 0.02 1.95 -19.78
N ALA A 384 -0.72 1.15 -20.52
CA ALA A 384 -1.89 0.46 -19.96
C ALA A 384 -2.21 -0.82 -20.70
N ILE A 385 -2.77 -1.75 -19.94
CA ILE A 385 -3.45 -2.93 -20.48
C ILE A 385 -4.82 -3.08 -19.83
N GLY A 386 -5.74 -3.72 -20.55
CA GLY A 386 -7.00 -4.15 -20.00
C GLY A 386 -6.86 -5.26 -18.97
N GLY A 387 -7.90 -5.40 -18.19
CA GLY A 387 -8.14 -6.50 -17.28
C GLY A 387 -9.63 -6.66 -17.07
N ARG A 388 -10.03 -7.54 -16.16
CA ARG A 388 -11.46 -7.78 -15.91
C ARG A 388 -11.82 -7.56 -14.45
N GLN A 389 -12.26 -8.59 -13.77
CA GLN A 389 -12.83 -8.51 -12.42
C GLN A 389 -11.92 -7.78 -11.44
N ILE A 390 -12.52 -6.86 -10.67
CA ILE A 390 -11.88 -6.25 -9.52
C ILE A 390 -11.74 -7.31 -8.43
N ILE A 391 -10.52 -7.53 -7.95
CA ILE A 391 -10.16 -8.45 -6.88
C ILE A 391 -10.11 -7.73 -5.54
N MET A 392 -9.56 -6.54 -5.54
CA MET A 392 -9.52 -5.62 -4.40
C MET A 392 -9.90 -4.20 -4.83
N ASP A 393 -10.68 -3.53 -4.00
CA ASP A 393 -11.04 -2.12 -4.16
C ASP A 393 -10.88 -1.41 -2.82
N SER A 394 -10.00 -0.41 -2.77
CA SER A 394 -9.76 0.41 -1.57
C SER A 394 -9.49 -0.42 -0.30
N GLY A 395 -8.64 -1.47 -0.45
CA GLY A 395 -8.26 -2.39 0.63
C GLY A 395 -9.29 -3.49 0.94
N ALA A 396 -10.50 -3.42 0.39
CA ALA A 396 -11.53 -4.43 0.54
C ALA A 396 -11.38 -5.55 -0.51
N ILE A 397 -11.41 -6.80 -0.07
CA ILE A 397 -11.37 -7.98 -0.94
C ILE A 397 -12.76 -8.24 -1.50
N THR A 398 -12.85 -8.55 -2.79
CA THR A 398 -14.12 -8.95 -3.42
C THR A 398 -14.67 -10.24 -2.79
N THR A 399 -15.98 -10.32 -2.64
CA THR A 399 -16.71 -11.53 -2.24
C THR A 399 -17.20 -12.34 -3.44
N VAL A 400 -17.03 -11.79 -4.65
CA VAL A 400 -17.47 -12.45 -5.89
C VAL A 400 -16.58 -13.65 -6.16
N LYS A 401 -17.17 -14.84 -6.09
CA LYS A 401 -16.55 -16.10 -6.49
C LYS A 401 -16.76 -16.32 -7.98
N ASN A 402 -15.78 -16.88 -8.65
CA ASN A 402 -15.90 -17.25 -10.06
C ASN A 402 -16.29 -18.72 -10.28
N GLY A 403 -16.52 -19.47 -9.20
CA GLY A 403 -16.97 -20.85 -9.22
C GLY A 403 -15.90 -21.90 -9.57
N THR A 404 -14.69 -21.48 -9.95
CA THR A 404 -13.59 -22.38 -10.33
C THR A 404 -12.26 -21.96 -9.73
N MET A 405 -11.50 -22.97 -9.32
CA MET A 405 -10.08 -22.82 -8.96
C MET A 405 -9.25 -23.01 -10.22
N ASP A 406 -8.71 -21.93 -10.77
CA ASP A 406 -8.01 -21.94 -12.05
C ASP A 406 -6.60 -21.33 -11.93
N PRO A 407 -5.69 -21.62 -12.90
CA PRO A 407 -4.49 -20.81 -13.06
C PRO A 407 -4.89 -19.34 -13.24
N ARG A 408 -4.22 -18.42 -12.55
CA ARG A 408 -4.57 -17.00 -12.55
C ARG A 408 -3.35 -16.12 -12.76
N THR A 409 -3.58 -15.03 -13.46
CA THR A 409 -2.68 -13.87 -13.53
C THR A 409 -3.45 -12.66 -13.05
N ALA A 410 -2.81 -11.84 -12.23
CA ALA A 410 -3.45 -10.65 -11.68
C ALA A 410 -2.39 -9.59 -11.33
N ILE A 411 -2.86 -8.34 -11.17
CA ILE A 411 -2.00 -7.22 -10.82
C ILE A 411 -2.68 -6.34 -9.77
N GLY A 412 -1.88 -5.87 -8.80
CA GLY A 412 -2.34 -4.99 -7.73
C GLY A 412 -1.43 -3.78 -7.54
N VAL A 413 -1.96 -2.75 -6.92
CA VAL A 413 -1.29 -1.46 -6.68
C VAL A 413 -1.48 -1.09 -5.21
N SER A 414 -0.43 -0.59 -4.55
CA SER A 414 -0.47 -0.10 -3.17
C SER A 414 -1.30 1.19 -3.02
N ALA A 415 -1.67 1.54 -1.80
CA ALA A 415 -2.48 2.75 -1.52
C ALA A 415 -1.78 4.04 -1.97
N ASP A 416 -0.47 4.15 -1.80
CA ASP A 416 0.35 5.29 -2.23
C ASP A 416 0.66 5.28 -3.74
N ARG A 417 0.24 4.24 -4.47
CA ARG A 417 0.45 4.04 -5.92
C ARG A 417 1.92 3.91 -6.35
N LYS A 418 2.82 3.62 -5.40
CA LYS A 418 4.27 3.52 -5.64
C LYS A 418 4.77 2.09 -5.66
N LYS A 419 3.92 1.10 -5.34
CA LYS A 419 4.27 -0.32 -5.46
C LYS A 419 3.27 -1.04 -6.33
N VAL A 420 3.79 -1.92 -7.17
CA VAL A 420 2.99 -2.83 -8.00
C VAL A 420 3.30 -4.26 -7.59
N ILE A 421 2.25 -5.05 -7.41
CA ILE A 421 2.33 -6.47 -7.12
C ILE A 421 1.80 -7.23 -8.33
N MET A 422 2.64 -8.08 -8.95
CA MET A 422 2.23 -8.98 -10.02
C MET A 422 2.12 -10.38 -9.45
N LEU A 423 1.03 -11.08 -9.75
CA LEU A 423 0.71 -12.42 -9.24
C LEU A 423 0.43 -13.37 -10.40
N ALA A 424 1.09 -14.52 -10.39
CA ALA A 424 0.72 -15.69 -11.17
C ALA A 424 0.54 -16.89 -10.24
N ILE A 425 -0.49 -17.70 -10.49
CA ILE A 425 -0.75 -18.93 -9.75
C ILE A 425 -0.94 -20.06 -10.75
N ASP A 426 -0.19 -21.13 -10.59
CA ASP A 426 -0.42 -22.37 -11.32
C ASP A 426 -1.74 -23.01 -10.91
N GLY A 427 -2.32 -23.80 -11.78
CA GLY A 427 -3.57 -24.51 -11.51
C GLY A 427 -3.86 -25.60 -12.53
N ARG A 428 -4.97 -26.31 -12.35
CA ARG A 428 -5.38 -27.45 -13.20
C ARG A 428 -4.37 -28.60 -13.18
N GLN A 429 -3.52 -28.67 -12.16
CA GLN A 429 -2.47 -29.66 -11.99
C GLN A 429 -2.52 -30.18 -10.55
N ALA A 430 -3.43 -31.10 -10.27
CA ALA A 430 -3.87 -31.50 -8.92
C ALA A 430 -2.71 -31.82 -7.94
N GLN A 431 -1.60 -32.40 -8.42
CA GLN A 431 -0.44 -32.74 -7.59
C GLN A 431 0.59 -31.59 -7.49
N HIS A 432 0.41 -30.53 -8.28
CA HIS A 432 1.32 -29.40 -8.33
C HIS A 432 0.68 -28.14 -7.76
N SER A 433 -0.44 -27.73 -8.35
CA SER A 433 -1.19 -26.54 -7.92
C SER A 433 -2.64 -26.59 -8.41
N ASN A 434 -3.57 -26.24 -7.53
CA ASN A 434 -5.00 -26.30 -7.80
C ASN A 434 -5.59 -24.98 -8.31
N GLY A 435 -4.82 -23.88 -8.30
CA GLY A 435 -5.31 -22.59 -8.76
C GLY A 435 -5.88 -21.70 -7.65
N ALA A 436 -6.59 -20.65 -8.05
CA ALA A 436 -7.22 -19.72 -7.12
C ALA A 436 -8.54 -19.18 -7.66
N ASP A 437 -9.45 -18.81 -6.77
CA ASP A 437 -10.58 -17.94 -7.08
C ASP A 437 -10.25 -16.45 -6.78
N TYR A 438 -11.19 -15.53 -7.03
CA TYR A 438 -10.94 -14.10 -6.83
C TYR A 438 -10.74 -13.71 -5.37
N PRO A 439 -11.53 -14.20 -4.38
CA PRO A 439 -11.26 -13.95 -2.97
C PRO A 439 -9.89 -14.42 -2.51
N ASP A 440 -9.41 -15.57 -2.97
CA ASP A 440 -8.09 -16.08 -2.62
C ASP A 440 -6.97 -15.19 -3.16
N MET A 441 -7.07 -14.76 -4.43
CA MET A 441 -6.15 -13.77 -4.97
C MET A 441 -6.17 -12.46 -4.16
N GLY A 442 -7.36 -12.02 -3.72
CA GLY A 442 -7.51 -10.84 -2.87
C GLY A 442 -6.75 -10.97 -1.54
N LYS A 443 -6.82 -12.14 -0.88
CA LYS A 443 -6.04 -12.44 0.33
C LYS A 443 -4.53 -12.40 0.06
N MET A 444 -4.08 -12.96 -1.07
CA MET A 444 -2.67 -12.92 -1.49
C MET A 444 -2.19 -11.49 -1.73
N PHE A 445 -2.98 -10.68 -2.45
CA PHE A 445 -2.67 -9.28 -2.70
C PHE A 445 -2.61 -8.46 -1.41
N LYS A 446 -3.58 -8.65 -0.51
CA LYS A 446 -3.60 -7.99 0.80
C LYS A 446 -2.35 -8.36 1.61
N ALA A 447 -1.97 -9.64 1.61
CA ALA A 447 -0.76 -10.12 2.28
C ALA A 447 0.51 -9.42 1.78
N MET A 448 0.56 -9.06 0.50
CA MET A 448 1.71 -8.41 -0.13
C MET A 448 1.61 -6.87 -0.16
N GLY A 449 0.55 -6.28 0.39
CA GLY A 449 0.40 -4.84 0.55
C GLY A 449 -0.30 -4.12 -0.62
N ALA A 450 -1.06 -4.82 -1.45
CA ALA A 450 -1.93 -4.18 -2.42
C ALA A 450 -3.13 -3.50 -1.75
N TYR A 451 -3.62 -2.46 -2.39
CA TYR A 451 -4.82 -1.70 -1.99
C TYR A 451 -5.93 -1.84 -3.04
N ASN A 452 -5.56 -1.87 -4.32
CA ASN A 452 -6.43 -2.18 -5.45
C ASN A 452 -5.82 -3.30 -6.26
N ALA A 453 -6.62 -4.21 -6.81
CA ALA A 453 -6.15 -5.29 -7.67
C ALA A 453 -7.22 -5.75 -8.67
N ILE A 454 -6.77 -6.21 -9.83
CA ILE A 454 -7.60 -6.75 -10.91
C ILE A 454 -7.09 -8.08 -11.43
N ASN A 455 -8.01 -8.88 -11.97
CA ASN A 455 -7.71 -10.11 -12.68
C ASN A 455 -7.30 -9.82 -14.13
N LEU A 456 -6.22 -10.47 -14.58
CA LEU A 456 -5.76 -10.52 -15.96
C LEU A 456 -6.10 -11.88 -16.58
N ASP A 457 -5.68 -12.11 -17.84
CA ASP A 457 -5.94 -13.38 -18.50
C ASP A 457 -5.23 -14.54 -17.78
N GLY A 458 -6.01 -15.56 -17.46
CA GLY A 458 -5.59 -16.72 -16.70
C GLY A 458 -5.59 -18.02 -17.52
N GLY A 459 -5.79 -19.13 -16.80
CA GLY A 459 -5.82 -20.46 -17.43
C GLY A 459 -4.49 -20.80 -18.10
N GLY A 460 -4.56 -21.24 -19.34
CA GLY A 460 -3.35 -21.58 -20.12
C GLY A 460 -2.47 -20.38 -20.50
N SER A 461 -2.95 -19.14 -20.35
CA SER A 461 -2.17 -17.93 -20.61
C SER A 461 -1.31 -17.53 -19.43
N THR A 462 -1.58 -18.04 -18.21
CA THR A 462 -0.83 -17.70 -17.00
C THR A 462 0.68 -17.94 -17.19
N THR A 463 1.43 -16.85 -17.16
CA THR A 463 2.88 -16.88 -17.42
C THR A 463 3.59 -15.89 -16.50
N PHE A 464 4.64 -16.36 -15.81
CA PHE A 464 5.53 -15.58 -14.97
C PHE A 464 6.98 -15.76 -15.44
N VAL A 465 7.60 -14.69 -15.87
CA VAL A 465 8.89 -14.71 -16.56
C VAL A 465 9.91 -13.88 -15.81
N VAL A 466 11.13 -14.40 -15.70
CA VAL A 466 12.29 -13.69 -15.14
C VAL A 466 13.42 -13.70 -16.16
N ALA A 467 14.21 -12.62 -16.22
CA ALA A 467 15.42 -12.57 -17.01
C ALA A 467 16.40 -13.68 -16.57
N ASP A 468 16.94 -14.42 -17.53
CA ASP A 468 17.89 -15.51 -17.30
C ASP A 468 18.88 -15.58 -18.46
N ALA A 469 20.12 -15.18 -18.19
CA ALA A 469 21.17 -15.16 -19.21
C ALA A 469 21.55 -16.57 -19.73
N SER A 470 21.17 -17.62 -19.02
CA SER A 470 21.41 -19.01 -19.46
C SER A 470 20.34 -19.51 -20.43
N ASP A 471 19.21 -18.86 -20.57
CA ASP A 471 18.18 -19.20 -21.56
C ASP A 471 18.47 -18.55 -22.90
N ALA A 472 18.23 -19.30 -24.00
CA ALA A 472 18.51 -18.84 -25.37
C ALA A 472 17.75 -17.56 -25.77
N LYS A 473 16.59 -17.31 -25.16
CA LYS A 473 15.81 -16.09 -25.34
C LYS A 473 16.16 -14.97 -24.31
N GLY A 474 17.06 -15.28 -23.36
CA GLY A 474 17.43 -14.41 -22.26
C GLY A 474 16.40 -14.32 -21.14
N PHE A 475 15.35 -15.15 -21.16
CA PHE A 475 14.24 -15.17 -20.23
C PHE A 475 13.76 -16.58 -19.94
N LYS A 476 13.40 -16.85 -18.68
CA LYS A 476 12.89 -18.14 -18.24
C LYS A 476 11.50 -18.01 -17.64
N THR A 477 10.58 -18.88 -18.07
CA THR A 477 9.29 -19.05 -17.43
C THR A 477 9.46 -19.85 -16.15
N LYS A 478 8.99 -19.29 -15.05
CA LYS A 478 9.17 -19.85 -13.71
C LYS A 478 7.99 -20.70 -13.26
N ASN A 479 6.79 -20.33 -13.69
CA ASN A 479 5.59 -21.09 -13.42
C ASN A 479 5.43 -22.29 -14.36
N SER A 480 4.45 -23.16 -14.09
CA SER A 480 4.08 -24.32 -14.89
C SER A 480 2.78 -24.06 -15.65
N PRO A 481 2.85 -23.52 -16.89
CA PRO A 481 1.64 -23.25 -17.66
C PRO A 481 0.79 -24.52 -17.86
N SER A 482 -0.52 -24.41 -17.62
CA SER A 482 -1.47 -25.54 -17.72
C SER A 482 -1.84 -25.92 -19.15
N ASN A 483 -1.27 -25.24 -20.14
CA ASN A 483 -1.49 -25.53 -21.54
C ASN A 483 -0.62 -26.72 -22.00
N SER A 484 -1.19 -27.64 -22.77
CA SER A 484 -0.50 -28.86 -23.23
C SER A 484 0.74 -28.59 -24.11
N TYR A 485 0.84 -27.38 -24.67
CA TYR A 485 1.99 -26.96 -25.52
C TYR A 485 3.03 -26.14 -24.73
N GLY A 486 2.91 -26.04 -23.41
CA GLY A 486 3.73 -25.16 -22.60
C GLY A 486 3.18 -23.72 -22.56
N GLU A 487 4.00 -22.71 -22.82
CA GLU A 487 3.56 -21.33 -22.84
C GLU A 487 2.55 -21.07 -23.97
N ARG A 488 1.47 -20.38 -23.65
CA ARG A 488 0.50 -19.92 -24.63
C ARG A 488 0.96 -18.61 -25.25
N GLU A 489 0.81 -18.50 -26.56
CA GLU A 489 0.92 -17.23 -27.26
C GLU A 489 -0.22 -16.30 -26.87
N VAL A 490 0.13 -15.07 -26.49
CA VAL A 490 -0.80 -14.02 -26.01
C VAL A 490 -0.48 -12.70 -26.70
N PRO A 491 -1.47 -11.80 -26.86
CA PRO A 491 -1.29 -10.53 -27.56
C PRO A 491 -0.37 -9.54 -26.84
N ASN A 492 -0.45 -9.50 -25.52
CA ASN A 492 0.29 -8.54 -24.71
C ASN A 492 0.69 -9.09 -23.33
N GLY A 493 1.54 -8.36 -22.66
CA GLY A 493 1.97 -8.59 -21.30
C GLY A 493 2.46 -7.31 -20.64
N LEU A 494 3.01 -7.45 -19.45
CA LEU A 494 3.61 -6.39 -18.66
C LEU A 494 5.06 -6.76 -18.33
N ALA A 495 5.98 -5.94 -18.79
CA ALA A 495 7.41 -6.09 -18.55
C ALA A 495 7.89 -5.15 -17.46
N ILE A 496 8.66 -5.64 -16.49
CA ILE A 496 9.40 -4.87 -15.51
C ILE A 496 10.72 -4.45 -16.16
N VAL A 497 10.98 -3.15 -16.20
CA VAL A 497 12.19 -2.60 -16.81
C VAL A 497 12.87 -1.58 -15.91
N SER A 498 14.19 -1.43 -16.04
CA SER A 498 14.92 -0.25 -15.55
C SER A 498 15.16 0.73 -16.70
N LYS A 499 15.15 2.02 -16.34
CA LYS A 499 15.36 3.15 -17.26
C LYS A 499 16.84 3.34 -17.54
#